data_f7e389cf2a03998936419ac5514cf73b
#
_entry.id   f7e389cf2a03998936419ac5514cf73b
#
_cell.length_a   1.000
_cell.length_b   1.000
_cell.length_c   1.000
_cell.angle_alpha   90.00
_cell.angle_beta   90.00
_cell.angle_gamma   90.00
#
_symmetry.space_group_name_H-M   'P 1'
#
loop_
_entity.id
_entity.type
_entity.pdbx_description
1 polymer ?
#
loop_
_entity_poly.entity_id
_entity_poly.type
_entity_poly.pdbx_seq_one_letter_code
_entity_poly.pdbx_strand_id
1 'polypeptide(L)'
;MENRAEAGPDEGVGAAALRRLVFIEMPAVLVREIGNFRPDPSIPIPVETGRDAHRFDPADLTWESIVAGMLRLLAWRPDHEHAAYYRAFVKAVKPGILEELSEAGIIKARNKDWEIAEEIFRALAGLYPDAPEPLIDLAVMYEDRAEAYTAADKGDLAEAMDERAFAVYKTLLAMEPPFPAAYFNAGFFFLRRRSYERARSLFQTYAQIGDDEDKVAKAKDIAGMLGRQGYLDELFKEAYDLIRMQRDEEGLEKARSFVKKNPNVWNGWFLVGWAERRLGRWEEGRAAFEKALELGAEGSDVLNELSICLSELGRLEEARARLERALRLEPENVKIITNLGALAAKRGRKTEAAGFFRAALDIEPDDEMAKRWLATLGAEDGGA
;
A
#
# COMPACT_ATOMS: atom_id res chain seq x y z
N MET A 1 -32.93 20.84 -1.32
CA MET A 1 -31.50 20.51 -1.36
C MET A 1 -31.42 19.04 -1.77
N GLU A 2 -31.30 18.82 -3.06
CA GLU A 2 -31.19 17.49 -3.64
C GLU A 2 -29.80 16.93 -3.37
N ASN A 3 -29.76 15.76 -2.74
CA ASN A 3 -28.57 14.95 -2.54
C ASN A 3 -28.07 14.50 -3.91
N ARG A 4 -27.09 15.20 -4.49
CA ARG A 4 -26.26 14.66 -5.56
C ARG A 4 -25.35 13.60 -4.92
N ALA A 5 -25.78 12.35 -5.00
CA ALA A 5 -24.84 11.23 -4.86
C ALA A 5 -23.75 11.43 -5.91
N GLU A 6 -22.49 11.48 -5.50
CA GLU A 6 -21.34 11.52 -6.41
C GLU A 6 -21.40 10.26 -7.27
N ALA A 7 -21.59 10.48 -8.58
CA ALA A 7 -21.58 9.40 -9.56
C ALA A 7 -20.24 8.72 -9.53
N GLY A 8 -20.21 7.41 -9.32
CA GLY A 8 -18.97 6.64 -9.30
C GLY A 8 -18.21 6.75 -10.62
N PRO A 9 -16.88 6.57 -10.63
CA PRO A 9 -16.02 6.74 -11.82
C PRO A 9 -16.43 5.89 -13.03
N ASP A 10 -17.22 4.85 -12.83
CA ASP A 10 -17.72 3.94 -13.88
C ASP A 10 -19.02 4.41 -14.57
N GLU A 11 -19.79 5.32 -13.97
CA GLU A 11 -21.08 5.74 -14.54
C GLU A 11 -20.92 6.50 -15.87
N GLY A 12 -19.84 7.26 -16.03
CA GLY A 12 -19.58 8.00 -17.27
C GLY A 12 -19.19 7.11 -18.45
N VAL A 13 -18.35 6.10 -18.22
CA VAL A 13 -17.88 5.17 -19.26
C VAL A 13 -19.00 4.21 -19.66
N GLY A 14 -19.69 3.66 -18.69
CA GLY A 14 -20.84 2.78 -18.92
C GLY A 14 -21.96 3.49 -19.67
N ALA A 15 -22.31 4.73 -19.31
CA ALA A 15 -23.31 5.51 -20.02
C ALA A 15 -22.92 5.79 -21.47
N ALA A 16 -21.66 6.03 -21.76
CA ALA A 16 -21.18 6.22 -23.14
C ALA A 16 -21.24 4.92 -23.97
N ALA A 17 -20.88 3.79 -23.35
CA ALA A 17 -20.96 2.47 -23.99
C ALA A 17 -22.41 2.10 -24.34
N LEU A 18 -23.35 2.34 -23.42
CA LEU A 18 -24.76 2.03 -23.59
C LEU A 18 -25.48 2.92 -24.65
N ARG A 19 -24.99 4.13 -24.91
CA ARG A 19 -25.52 5.01 -25.97
C ARG A 19 -25.38 4.42 -27.37
N ARG A 20 -24.55 3.39 -27.56
CA ARG A 20 -24.38 2.68 -28.82
C ARG A 20 -25.35 1.52 -29.00
N LEU A 21 -26.25 1.32 -28.05
CA LEU A 21 -27.26 0.26 -28.12
C LEU A 21 -28.59 0.82 -28.57
N VAL A 22 -29.20 0.12 -29.54
CA VAL A 22 -30.60 0.33 -29.94
C VAL A 22 -31.36 -0.93 -29.61
N PHE A 23 -32.51 -0.78 -28.96
CA PHE A 23 -33.40 -1.89 -28.68
C PHE A 23 -34.41 -2.04 -29.83
N ILE A 24 -34.49 -3.20 -30.41
CA ILE A 24 -35.39 -3.52 -31.52
C ILE A 24 -36.27 -4.70 -31.14
N GLU A 25 -37.47 -4.77 -31.76
CA GLU A 25 -38.26 -5.99 -31.73
C GLU A 25 -37.53 -7.10 -32.48
N MET A 26 -37.66 -8.34 -32.01
CA MET A 26 -36.98 -9.46 -32.66
C MET A 26 -37.62 -9.72 -34.03
N PRO A 27 -36.84 -9.68 -35.14
CA PRO A 27 -37.38 -10.01 -36.45
C PRO A 27 -37.91 -11.46 -36.51
N ALA A 28 -39.06 -11.66 -37.12
CA ALA A 28 -39.70 -12.99 -37.20
C ALA A 28 -38.79 -14.08 -37.80
N VAL A 29 -37.86 -13.69 -38.68
CA VAL A 29 -36.89 -14.60 -39.29
C VAL A 29 -35.90 -15.17 -38.30
N LEU A 30 -35.65 -14.50 -37.17
CA LEU A 30 -34.77 -14.90 -36.10
C LEU A 30 -35.46 -15.70 -34.99
N VAL A 31 -36.81 -15.75 -34.98
CA VAL A 31 -37.61 -16.56 -34.06
C VAL A 31 -37.58 -18.04 -34.48
N ARG A 32 -36.42 -18.67 -34.30
CA ARG A 32 -36.24 -20.09 -34.54
C ARG A 32 -35.49 -20.73 -33.36
N GLU A 33 -35.70 -22.01 -33.16
CA GLU A 33 -34.98 -22.74 -32.10
C GLU A 33 -33.46 -22.76 -32.40
N ILE A 34 -32.69 -22.46 -31.32
CA ILE A 34 -31.24 -22.45 -31.34
C ILE A 34 -30.80 -23.44 -30.26
N GLY A 35 -30.46 -24.66 -30.67
CA GLY A 35 -30.27 -25.75 -29.71
C GLY A 35 -31.53 -25.99 -28.88
N ASN A 36 -31.42 -25.86 -27.55
CA ASN A 36 -32.53 -25.98 -26.61
C ASN A 36 -33.16 -24.62 -26.22
N PHE A 37 -32.76 -23.54 -26.88
CA PHE A 37 -33.23 -22.18 -26.56
C PHE A 37 -34.22 -21.71 -27.64
N ARG A 38 -35.38 -21.23 -27.20
CA ARG A 38 -36.38 -20.62 -28.07
C ARG A 38 -36.46 -19.14 -27.80
N PRO A 39 -36.11 -18.29 -28.79
CA PRO A 39 -36.26 -16.84 -28.61
C PRO A 39 -37.67 -16.41 -28.34
N ASP A 40 -37.84 -15.45 -27.41
CA ASP A 40 -39.10 -14.81 -27.09
C ASP A 40 -39.25 -13.49 -27.86
N PRO A 41 -40.15 -13.37 -28.83
CA PRO A 41 -40.31 -12.16 -29.64
C PRO A 41 -40.83 -10.95 -28.86
N SER A 42 -41.35 -11.14 -27.66
CA SER A 42 -41.84 -10.05 -26.82
C SER A 42 -40.71 -9.31 -26.09
N ILE A 43 -39.54 -9.91 -26.03
CA ILE A 43 -38.36 -9.30 -25.34
C ILE A 43 -37.55 -8.53 -26.37
N PRO A 44 -37.39 -7.19 -26.21
CA PRO A 44 -36.58 -6.38 -27.10
C PRO A 44 -35.13 -6.80 -27.03
N ILE A 45 -34.46 -6.86 -28.18
CA ILE A 45 -33.04 -7.22 -28.26
C ILE A 45 -32.15 -6.00 -28.41
N PRO A 46 -31.09 -5.85 -27.58
CA PRO A 46 -30.11 -4.80 -27.76
C PRO A 46 -29.21 -5.15 -28.95
N VAL A 47 -29.02 -4.21 -29.85
CA VAL A 47 -28.14 -4.35 -31.01
C VAL A 47 -27.10 -3.24 -30.95
N GLU A 48 -25.84 -3.60 -31.19
CA GLU A 48 -24.80 -2.61 -31.31
C GLU A 48 -24.90 -1.89 -32.66
N THR A 49 -24.97 -0.57 -32.58
CA THR A 49 -24.95 0.29 -33.77
C THR A 49 -23.57 0.87 -33.98
N GLY A 50 -23.19 1.16 -35.23
CA GLY A 50 -21.96 1.87 -35.55
C GLY A 50 -21.89 3.25 -34.88
N ARG A 51 -20.96 4.11 -35.30
CA ARG A 51 -20.72 5.45 -34.69
C ARG A 51 -21.95 6.36 -34.63
N ASP A 52 -22.97 6.12 -35.47
CA ASP A 52 -24.24 6.87 -35.51
C ASP A 52 -25.43 5.95 -35.15
N ALA A 53 -25.84 5.99 -33.88
CA ALA A 53 -27.04 5.29 -33.40
C ALA A 53 -28.33 5.64 -34.15
N HIS A 54 -28.37 6.78 -34.88
CA HIS A 54 -29.51 7.26 -35.64
C HIS A 54 -29.61 6.65 -37.06
N ARG A 55 -28.68 5.80 -37.48
CA ARG A 55 -28.66 5.15 -38.82
C ARG A 55 -28.59 3.61 -38.71
N PHE A 56 -29.41 3.04 -37.85
CA PHE A 56 -29.57 1.58 -37.84
C PHE A 56 -30.44 1.17 -39.06
N ASP A 57 -29.86 0.40 -39.98
CA ASP A 57 -30.59 -0.26 -41.04
C ASP A 57 -30.89 -1.71 -40.63
N PRO A 58 -32.15 -2.14 -40.58
CA PRO A 58 -32.52 -3.52 -40.28
C PRO A 58 -31.88 -4.54 -41.22
N ALA A 59 -31.47 -4.12 -42.42
CA ALA A 59 -30.79 -4.98 -43.39
C ALA A 59 -29.36 -5.36 -42.98
N ASP A 60 -28.73 -4.56 -42.08
CA ASP A 60 -27.38 -4.79 -41.52
C ASP A 60 -27.40 -5.66 -40.26
N LEU A 61 -28.56 -6.18 -39.85
CA LEU A 61 -28.70 -6.98 -38.66
C LEU A 61 -28.03 -8.35 -38.82
N THR A 62 -27.01 -8.60 -38.00
CA THR A 62 -26.31 -9.89 -37.96
C THR A 62 -26.38 -10.50 -36.56
N TRP A 63 -26.15 -11.81 -36.46
CA TRP A 63 -26.05 -12.47 -35.15
C TRP A 63 -24.93 -11.90 -34.30
N GLU A 64 -23.84 -11.48 -34.91
CA GLU A 64 -22.71 -10.86 -34.27
C GLU A 64 -23.10 -9.51 -33.64
N SER A 65 -23.86 -8.66 -34.34
CA SER A 65 -24.32 -7.36 -33.82
C SER A 65 -25.31 -7.50 -32.64
N ILE A 66 -26.14 -8.56 -32.68
CA ILE A 66 -27.08 -8.89 -31.57
C ILE A 66 -26.29 -9.37 -30.35
N VAL A 67 -25.40 -10.35 -30.55
CA VAL A 67 -24.56 -10.89 -29.45
C VAL A 67 -23.67 -9.79 -28.86
N ALA A 68 -23.06 -8.94 -29.68
CA ALA A 68 -22.24 -7.83 -29.22
C ALA A 68 -23.09 -6.82 -28.40
N GLY A 69 -24.30 -6.50 -28.83
CA GLY A 69 -25.23 -5.66 -28.09
C GLY A 69 -25.60 -6.23 -26.72
N MET A 70 -25.93 -7.53 -26.67
CA MET A 70 -26.23 -8.23 -25.41
C MET A 70 -25.03 -8.28 -24.48
N LEU A 71 -23.84 -8.57 -24.97
CA LEU A 71 -22.61 -8.59 -24.20
C LEU A 71 -22.27 -7.21 -23.61
N ARG A 72 -22.39 -6.16 -24.44
CA ARG A 72 -22.19 -4.77 -23.99
C ARG A 72 -23.21 -4.36 -22.91
N LEU A 73 -24.45 -4.74 -23.07
CA LEU A 73 -25.47 -4.50 -22.05
C LEU A 73 -25.11 -5.21 -20.74
N LEU A 74 -24.78 -6.48 -20.79
CA LEU A 74 -24.40 -7.29 -19.64
C LEU A 74 -23.11 -6.78 -18.95
N ALA A 75 -22.18 -6.19 -19.70
CA ALA A 75 -20.96 -5.59 -19.16
C ALA A 75 -21.26 -4.41 -18.23
N TRP A 76 -22.26 -3.58 -18.54
CA TRP A 76 -22.53 -2.34 -17.86
C TRP A 76 -23.85 -2.31 -17.07
N ARG A 77 -24.75 -3.23 -17.38
CA ARG A 77 -26.07 -3.42 -16.71
C ARG A 77 -26.35 -4.91 -16.48
N PRO A 78 -25.52 -5.60 -15.67
CA PRO A 78 -25.71 -7.03 -15.39
C PRO A 78 -27.01 -7.32 -14.63
N ASP A 79 -27.61 -6.29 -14.04
CA ASP A 79 -28.88 -6.26 -13.31
C ASP A 79 -30.09 -5.90 -14.16
N HIS A 80 -29.94 -5.73 -15.48
CA HIS A 80 -31.05 -5.41 -16.39
C HIS A 80 -32.20 -6.42 -16.26
N GLU A 81 -33.45 -5.96 -16.35
CA GLU A 81 -34.65 -6.79 -16.18
C GLU A 81 -34.66 -8.06 -17.06
N HIS A 82 -34.09 -7.99 -18.28
CA HIS A 82 -33.99 -9.11 -19.21
C HIS A 82 -32.60 -9.78 -19.22
N ALA A 83 -31.72 -9.49 -18.23
CA ALA A 83 -30.35 -10.01 -18.25
C ALA A 83 -30.30 -11.55 -18.25
N ALA A 84 -31.18 -12.21 -17.53
CA ALA A 84 -31.26 -13.68 -17.51
C ALA A 84 -31.56 -14.25 -18.90
N TYR A 85 -32.47 -13.61 -19.65
CA TYR A 85 -32.78 -13.97 -21.01
C TYR A 85 -31.60 -13.77 -21.97
N TYR A 86 -30.92 -12.61 -21.87
CA TYR A 86 -29.75 -12.34 -22.73
C TYR A 86 -28.57 -13.28 -22.45
N ARG A 87 -28.37 -13.66 -21.20
CA ARG A 87 -27.36 -14.70 -20.83
C ARG A 87 -27.69 -16.04 -21.49
N ALA A 88 -28.95 -16.48 -21.43
CA ALA A 88 -29.39 -17.73 -22.03
C ALA A 88 -29.27 -17.68 -23.57
N PHE A 89 -29.64 -16.57 -24.18
CA PHE A 89 -29.56 -16.34 -25.62
C PHE A 89 -28.11 -16.42 -26.11
N VAL A 90 -27.19 -15.65 -25.50
CA VAL A 90 -25.78 -15.62 -25.91
C VAL A 90 -25.13 -17.00 -25.78
N LYS A 91 -25.39 -17.69 -24.67
CA LYS A 91 -24.87 -19.05 -24.43
C LYS A 91 -25.40 -20.07 -25.45
N ALA A 92 -26.64 -19.92 -25.90
CA ALA A 92 -27.22 -20.78 -26.90
C ALA A 92 -26.64 -20.54 -28.32
N VAL A 93 -26.42 -19.26 -28.66
CA VAL A 93 -25.87 -18.87 -29.99
C VAL A 93 -24.36 -19.16 -30.07
N LYS A 94 -23.63 -18.94 -28.99
CA LYS A 94 -22.17 -19.15 -28.94
C LYS A 94 -21.75 -19.92 -27.66
N PRO A 95 -21.88 -21.26 -27.65
CA PRO A 95 -21.55 -22.05 -26.45
C PRO A 95 -20.10 -21.92 -25.98
N GLY A 96 -19.13 -21.73 -26.89
CA GLY A 96 -17.71 -21.55 -26.56
C GLY A 96 -17.26 -20.12 -26.29
N ILE A 97 -18.20 -19.17 -26.10
CA ILE A 97 -17.88 -17.74 -26.00
C ILE A 97 -17.02 -17.39 -24.78
N LEU A 98 -17.09 -18.17 -23.71
CA LEU A 98 -16.30 -17.95 -22.50
C LEU A 98 -14.80 -18.05 -22.81
N GLU A 99 -14.38 -19.16 -23.42
CA GLU A 99 -12.98 -19.42 -23.76
C GLU A 99 -12.48 -18.43 -24.82
N GLU A 100 -13.28 -18.20 -25.89
CA GLU A 100 -12.94 -17.28 -26.98
C GLU A 100 -12.70 -15.86 -26.47
N LEU A 101 -13.60 -15.33 -25.65
CA LEU A 101 -13.47 -13.97 -25.12
C LEU A 101 -12.47 -13.85 -23.98
N SER A 102 -12.29 -14.88 -23.14
CA SER A 102 -11.24 -14.85 -22.12
C SER A 102 -9.85 -14.75 -22.77
N GLU A 103 -9.58 -15.57 -23.78
CA GLU A 103 -8.32 -15.49 -24.52
C GLU A 103 -8.14 -14.12 -25.20
N ALA A 104 -9.19 -13.63 -25.88
CA ALA A 104 -9.16 -12.32 -26.52
C ALA A 104 -8.91 -11.19 -25.50
N GLY A 105 -9.57 -11.21 -24.34
CA GLY A 105 -9.39 -10.25 -23.26
C GLY A 105 -7.95 -10.22 -22.73
N ILE A 106 -7.37 -11.39 -22.48
CA ILE A 106 -5.98 -11.53 -22.03
C ILE A 106 -5.00 -10.98 -23.08
N ILE A 107 -5.21 -11.28 -24.37
CA ILE A 107 -4.37 -10.74 -25.45
C ILE A 107 -4.48 -9.22 -25.50
N LYS A 108 -5.69 -8.67 -25.38
CA LYS A 108 -5.92 -7.21 -25.34
C LYS A 108 -5.25 -6.55 -24.17
N ALA A 109 -5.36 -7.11 -22.96
CA ALA A 109 -4.69 -6.60 -21.77
C ALA A 109 -3.15 -6.59 -21.95
N ARG A 110 -2.55 -7.68 -22.46
CA ARG A 110 -1.11 -7.75 -22.76
C ARG A 110 -0.65 -6.70 -23.77
N ASN A 111 -1.49 -6.38 -24.75
CA ASN A 111 -1.23 -5.35 -25.76
C ASN A 111 -1.51 -3.93 -25.23
N LYS A 112 -1.94 -3.79 -23.96
CA LYS A 112 -2.35 -2.52 -23.33
C LYS A 112 -3.57 -1.85 -23.96
N ASP A 113 -4.39 -2.65 -24.67
CA ASP A 113 -5.71 -2.23 -25.19
C ASP A 113 -6.75 -2.30 -24.04
N TRP A 114 -6.49 -1.50 -22.96
CA TRP A 114 -7.17 -1.61 -21.66
C TRP A 114 -8.68 -1.48 -21.74
N GLU A 115 -9.18 -0.54 -22.53
CA GLU A 115 -10.62 -0.28 -22.67
C GLU A 115 -11.36 -1.48 -23.27
N ILE A 116 -10.74 -2.13 -24.25
CA ILE A 116 -11.32 -3.32 -24.90
C ILE A 116 -11.24 -4.52 -23.94
N ALA A 117 -10.11 -4.71 -23.28
CA ALA A 117 -9.95 -5.78 -22.30
C ALA A 117 -10.96 -5.65 -21.15
N GLU A 118 -11.14 -4.43 -20.61
CA GLU A 118 -12.11 -4.14 -19.56
C GLU A 118 -13.54 -4.49 -20.01
N GLU A 119 -13.95 -4.06 -21.21
CA GLU A 119 -15.28 -4.36 -21.74
C GLU A 119 -15.50 -5.87 -21.89
N ILE A 120 -14.49 -6.60 -22.39
CA ILE A 120 -14.56 -8.08 -22.54
C ILE A 120 -14.72 -8.75 -21.17
N PHE A 121 -13.86 -8.46 -20.20
CA PHE A 121 -13.93 -9.11 -18.89
C PHE A 121 -15.21 -8.75 -18.12
N ARG A 122 -15.69 -7.51 -18.22
CA ARG A 122 -17.00 -7.11 -17.67
C ARG A 122 -18.15 -7.84 -18.34
N ALA A 123 -18.11 -8.00 -19.69
CA ALA A 123 -19.10 -8.74 -20.42
C ALA A 123 -19.16 -10.22 -19.99
N LEU A 124 -18.00 -10.84 -19.80
CA LEU A 124 -17.91 -12.22 -19.30
C LEU A 124 -18.42 -12.34 -17.87
N ALA A 125 -18.05 -11.42 -16.97
CA ALA A 125 -18.57 -11.39 -15.59
C ALA A 125 -20.10 -11.19 -15.57
N GLY A 126 -20.62 -10.35 -16.46
CA GLY A 126 -22.07 -10.16 -16.63
C GLY A 126 -22.77 -11.36 -17.23
N LEU A 127 -22.13 -12.10 -18.13
CA LEU A 127 -22.65 -13.31 -18.78
C LEU A 127 -22.62 -14.53 -17.86
N TYR A 128 -21.57 -14.64 -17.04
CA TYR A 128 -21.33 -15.73 -16.08
C TYR A 128 -21.15 -15.18 -14.66
N PRO A 129 -22.22 -14.68 -14.01
CA PRO A 129 -22.13 -14.01 -12.72
C PRO A 129 -21.64 -14.90 -11.58
N ASP A 130 -21.76 -16.21 -11.73
CA ASP A 130 -21.30 -17.20 -10.75
C ASP A 130 -19.87 -17.69 -11.02
N ALA A 131 -19.24 -17.28 -12.13
CA ALA A 131 -17.88 -17.63 -12.47
C ALA A 131 -16.90 -16.55 -11.95
N PRO A 132 -15.95 -16.91 -11.09
CA PRO A 132 -15.00 -15.94 -10.53
C PRO A 132 -13.86 -15.58 -11.51
N GLU A 133 -13.54 -16.43 -12.49
CA GLU A 133 -12.40 -16.25 -13.39
C GLU A 133 -12.41 -14.91 -14.14
N PRO A 134 -13.53 -14.47 -14.78
CA PRO A 134 -13.56 -13.17 -15.45
C PRO A 134 -13.31 -11.98 -14.51
N LEU A 135 -13.71 -12.10 -13.24
CA LEU A 135 -13.43 -11.08 -12.24
C LEU A 135 -11.95 -11.08 -11.81
N ILE A 136 -11.30 -12.25 -11.73
CA ILE A 136 -9.85 -12.32 -11.51
C ILE A 136 -9.10 -11.63 -12.64
N ASP A 137 -9.45 -11.95 -13.91
CA ASP A 137 -8.81 -11.33 -15.07
C ASP A 137 -9.01 -9.81 -15.10
N LEU A 138 -10.20 -9.35 -14.72
CA LEU A 138 -10.52 -7.92 -14.59
C LEU A 138 -9.67 -7.25 -13.49
N ALA A 139 -9.52 -7.88 -12.33
CA ALA A 139 -8.72 -7.34 -11.24
C ALA A 139 -7.25 -7.25 -11.63
N VAL A 140 -6.69 -8.31 -12.20
CA VAL A 140 -5.29 -8.36 -12.67
C VAL A 140 -5.05 -7.31 -13.75
N MET A 141 -5.97 -7.16 -14.71
CA MET A 141 -5.89 -6.13 -15.74
C MET A 141 -5.84 -4.71 -15.14
N TYR A 142 -6.64 -4.42 -14.10
CA TYR A 142 -6.56 -3.12 -13.42
C TYR A 142 -5.22 -2.93 -12.69
N GLU A 143 -4.65 -3.98 -12.10
CA GLU A 143 -3.32 -3.94 -11.48
C GLU A 143 -2.22 -3.64 -12.50
N ASP A 144 -2.23 -4.33 -13.63
CA ASP A 144 -1.27 -4.11 -14.73
C ASP A 144 -1.39 -2.69 -15.30
N ARG A 145 -2.62 -2.17 -15.40
CA ARG A 145 -2.88 -0.80 -15.85
C ARG A 145 -2.40 0.22 -14.84
N ALA A 146 -2.59 -0.03 -13.52
CA ALA A 146 -2.07 0.82 -12.45
C ALA A 146 -0.55 0.88 -12.48
N GLU A 147 0.11 -0.27 -12.65
CA GLU A 147 1.58 -0.34 -12.78
C GLU A 147 2.07 0.45 -14.01
N ALA A 148 1.39 0.32 -15.15
CA ALA A 148 1.73 1.07 -16.36
C ALA A 148 1.56 2.59 -16.16
N TYR A 149 0.55 3.04 -15.42
CA TYR A 149 0.37 4.45 -15.09
C TYR A 149 1.41 4.95 -14.08
N THR A 150 1.77 4.15 -13.10
CA THR A 150 2.86 4.47 -12.16
C THR A 150 4.19 4.64 -12.90
N ALA A 151 4.51 3.73 -13.83
CA ALA A 151 5.71 3.83 -14.65
C ALA A 151 5.72 5.05 -15.60
N ALA A 152 4.53 5.60 -15.92
CA ALA A 152 4.35 6.79 -16.73
C ALA A 152 4.21 8.09 -15.90
N ASP A 153 4.46 8.06 -14.60
CA ASP A 153 4.32 9.17 -13.64
C ASP A 153 2.90 9.80 -13.60
N LYS A 154 1.88 8.94 -13.72
CA LYS A 154 0.46 9.30 -13.70
C LYS A 154 -0.21 8.76 -12.42
N GLY A 155 0.20 9.28 -11.27
CA GLY A 155 -0.20 8.79 -9.96
C GLY A 155 -1.72 8.69 -9.74
N ASP A 156 -2.46 9.76 -10.07
CA ASP A 156 -3.93 9.79 -9.88
C ASP A 156 -4.65 8.69 -10.69
N LEU A 157 -4.17 8.42 -11.92
CA LEU A 157 -4.73 7.36 -12.76
C LEU A 157 -4.36 5.97 -12.24
N ALA A 158 -3.15 5.81 -11.69
CA ALA A 158 -2.73 4.56 -11.05
C ALA A 158 -3.59 4.27 -9.82
N GLU A 159 -3.81 5.27 -8.97
CA GLU A 159 -4.66 5.14 -7.78
C GLU A 159 -6.11 4.76 -8.14
N ALA A 160 -6.68 5.41 -9.16
CA ALA A 160 -8.01 5.08 -9.65
C ALA A 160 -8.12 3.62 -10.14
N MET A 161 -7.08 3.08 -10.78
CA MET A 161 -7.07 1.66 -11.21
C MET A 161 -6.92 0.71 -10.02
N ASP A 162 -6.10 1.07 -9.05
CA ASP A 162 -5.96 0.33 -7.79
C ASP A 162 -7.29 0.25 -7.02
N GLU A 163 -8.05 1.34 -6.97
CA GLU A 163 -9.38 1.35 -6.35
C GLU A 163 -10.36 0.42 -7.08
N ARG A 164 -10.29 0.38 -8.42
CA ARG A 164 -11.10 -0.55 -9.21
C ARG A 164 -10.72 -2.00 -8.96
N ALA A 165 -9.41 -2.32 -8.94
CA ALA A 165 -8.92 -3.64 -8.59
C ALA A 165 -9.41 -4.05 -7.19
N PHE A 166 -9.31 -3.14 -6.21
CA PHE A 166 -9.79 -3.37 -4.85
C PHE A 166 -11.29 -3.70 -4.80
N ALA A 167 -12.12 -2.95 -5.55
CA ALA A 167 -13.57 -3.20 -5.62
C ALA A 167 -13.87 -4.59 -6.18
N VAL A 168 -13.16 -5.03 -7.21
CA VAL A 168 -13.31 -6.37 -7.80
C VAL A 168 -12.86 -7.44 -6.80
N TYR A 169 -11.71 -7.28 -6.13
CA TYR A 169 -11.28 -8.23 -5.09
C TYR A 169 -12.26 -8.31 -3.93
N LYS A 170 -12.86 -7.20 -3.53
CA LYS A 170 -13.91 -7.21 -2.50
C LYS A 170 -15.10 -8.09 -2.91
N THR A 171 -15.52 -8.03 -4.16
CA THR A 171 -16.59 -8.89 -4.69
C THR A 171 -16.15 -10.36 -4.70
N LEU A 172 -14.96 -10.65 -5.21
CA LEU A 172 -14.41 -12.02 -5.28
C LEU A 172 -14.26 -12.68 -3.91
N LEU A 173 -13.79 -11.93 -2.91
CA LEU A 173 -13.61 -12.43 -1.55
C LEU A 173 -14.92 -12.64 -0.79
N ALA A 174 -16.04 -12.11 -1.30
CA ALA A 174 -17.38 -12.29 -0.74
C ALA A 174 -18.17 -13.42 -1.42
N MET A 175 -17.62 -14.07 -2.44
CA MET A 175 -18.28 -15.17 -3.14
C MET A 175 -18.34 -16.45 -2.28
N GLU A 176 -19.44 -17.17 -2.40
CA GLU A 176 -19.66 -18.46 -1.75
C GLU A 176 -19.95 -19.54 -2.83
N PRO A 177 -19.23 -20.66 -2.84
CA PRO A 177 -18.11 -21.02 -1.94
C PRO A 177 -16.87 -20.17 -2.19
N PRO A 178 -15.93 -20.07 -1.21
CA PRO A 178 -14.70 -19.28 -1.37
C PRO A 178 -13.87 -19.77 -2.56
N PHE A 179 -13.47 -18.84 -3.42
CA PHE A 179 -12.63 -19.14 -4.59
C PHE A 179 -11.14 -18.97 -4.26
N PRO A 180 -10.33 -20.04 -4.20
CA PRO A 180 -8.96 -19.98 -3.72
C PRO A 180 -8.09 -18.94 -4.44
N ALA A 181 -8.15 -18.89 -5.78
CA ALA A 181 -7.33 -17.95 -6.54
C ALA A 181 -7.58 -16.48 -6.18
N ALA A 182 -8.79 -16.12 -5.71
CA ALA A 182 -9.08 -14.78 -5.26
C ALA A 182 -8.24 -14.39 -4.04
N TYR A 183 -8.09 -15.30 -3.07
CA TYR A 183 -7.28 -15.07 -1.86
C TYR A 183 -5.79 -14.95 -2.18
N PHE A 184 -5.29 -15.76 -3.11
CA PHE A 184 -3.89 -15.71 -3.53
C PHE A 184 -3.55 -14.41 -4.24
N ASN A 185 -4.35 -14.01 -5.24
CA ASN A 185 -4.13 -12.79 -6.00
C ASN A 185 -4.35 -11.54 -5.14
N ALA A 186 -5.44 -11.48 -4.35
CA ALA A 186 -5.66 -10.39 -3.41
C ALA A 186 -4.53 -10.28 -2.37
N GLY A 187 -3.94 -11.41 -1.93
CA GLY A 187 -2.78 -11.42 -1.05
C GLY A 187 -1.61 -10.63 -1.63
N PHE A 188 -1.28 -10.81 -2.90
CA PHE A 188 -0.24 -10.04 -3.58
C PHE A 188 -0.66 -8.59 -3.82
N PHE A 189 -1.91 -8.32 -4.17
CA PHE A 189 -2.43 -6.97 -4.29
C PHE A 189 -2.21 -6.17 -3.00
N PHE A 190 -2.62 -6.69 -1.83
CA PHE A 190 -2.42 -6.02 -0.55
C PHE A 190 -0.95 -5.95 -0.13
N LEU A 191 -0.12 -6.92 -0.53
CA LEU A 191 1.32 -6.89 -0.28
C LEU A 191 2.00 -5.69 -0.98
N ARG A 192 1.68 -5.46 -2.26
CA ARG A 192 2.17 -4.29 -3.01
C ARG A 192 1.72 -2.97 -2.39
N ARG A 193 0.51 -2.91 -1.86
CA ARG A 193 -0.04 -1.75 -1.15
C ARG A 193 0.48 -1.61 0.30
N ARG A 194 1.46 -2.42 0.70
CA ARG A 194 2.04 -2.44 2.06
C ARG A 194 1.01 -2.70 3.17
N SER A 195 -0.13 -3.28 2.84
CA SER A 195 -1.16 -3.69 3.81
C SER A 195 -0.84 -5.11 4.31
N TYR A 196 0.24 -5.23 5.06
CA TYR A 196 0.89 -6.51 5.39
C TYR A 196 0.00 -7.45 6.21
N GLU A 197 -0.76 -6.95 7.18
CA GLU A 197 -1.67 -7.78 7.99
C GLU A 197 -2.79 -8.37 7.15
N ARG A 198 -3.34 -7.58 6.23
CA ARG A 198 -4.38 -8.05 5.33
C ARG A 198 -3.84 -9.06 4.32
N ALA A 199 -2.67 -8.79 3.75
CA ALA A 199 -1.96 -9.74 2.88
C ALA A 199 -1.69 -11.06 3.60
N ARG A 200 -1.17 -10.99 4.84
CA ARG A 200 -0.93 -12.16 5.68
C ARG A 200 -2.19 -13.00 5.90
N SER A 201 -3.29 -12.37 6.29
CA SER A 201 -4.57 -13.06 6.51
C SER A 201 -5.05 -13.78 5.26
N LEU A 202 -4.95 -13.13 4.08
CA LEU A 202 -5.36 -13.71 2.80
C LEU A 202 -4.49 -14.91 2.40
N PHE A 203 -3.16 -14.83 2.57
CA PHE A 203 -2.27 -15.96 2.33
C PHE A 203 -2.50 -17.10 3.33
N GLN A 204 -2.84 -16.82 4.60
CA GLN A 204 -3.22 -17.84 5.55
C GLN A 204 -4.51 -18.56 5.15
N THR A 205 -5.51 -17.82 4.68
CA THR A 205 -6.75 -18.42 4.17
C THR A 205 -6.46 -19.27 2.94
N TYR A 206 -5.69 -18.74 1.96
CA TYR A 206 -5.31 -19.53 0.79
C TYR A 206 -4.56 -20.82 1.16
N ALA A 207 -3.68 -20.78 2.15
CA ALA A 207 -2.94 -21.95 2.63
C ALA A 207 -3.85 -23.06 3.22
N GLN A 208 -5.10 -22.72 3.56
CA GLN A 208 -6.10 -23.68 4.08
C GLN A 208 -7.01 -24.24 2.98
N ILE A 209 -7.35 -23.41 1.96
CA ILE A 209 -8.34 -23.76 0.94
C ILE A 209 -7.76 -24.00 -0.45
N GLY A 210 -6.47 -23.67 -0.67
CA GLY A 210 -5.81 -23.79 -1.97
C GLY A 210 -5.61 -25.25 -2.38
N ASP A 211 -5.71 -25.48 -3.67
CA ASP A 211 -5.61 -26.80 -4.34
C ASP A 211 -4.26 -27.04 -5.03
N ASP A 212 -3.43 -25.98 -5.18
CA ASP A 212 -2.11 -26.01 -5.77
C ASP A 212 -1.04 -26.06 -4.68
N GLU A 213 -0.35 -27.18 -4.53
CA GLU A 213 0.62 -27.44 -3.45
C GLU A 213 1.78 -26.41 -3.45
N ASP A 214 2.27 -26.02 -4.62
CA ASP A 214 3.38 -25.06 -4.75
C ASP A 214 2.94 -23.66 -4.31
N LYS A 215 1.75 -23.25 -4.72
CA LYS A 215 1.18 -21.97 -4.27
C LYS A 215 0.82 -21.97 -2.81
N VAL A 216 0.34 -23.10 -2.27
CA VAL A 216 0.08 -23.28 -0.82
C VAL A 216 1.38 -23.14 -0.03
N ALA A 217 2.47 -23.79 -0.46
CA ALA A 217 3.78 -23.65 0.18
C ALA A 217 4.26 -22.19 0.15
N LYS A 218 4.18 -21.54 -1.02
CA LYS A 218 4.54 -20.12 -1.19
C LYS A 218 3.70 -19.20 -0.29
N ALA A 219 2.40 -19.43 -0.19
CA ALA A 219 1.51 -18.64 0.66
C ALA A 219 1.86 -18.80 2.15
N LYS A 220 2.17 -20.03 2.62
CA LYS A 220 2.64 -20.29 3.98
C LYS A 220 3.94 -19.54 4.29
N ASP A 221 4.90 -19.56 3.37
CA ASP A 221 6.19 -18.88 3.54
C ASP A 221 6.01 -17.37 3.63
N ILE A 222 5.21 -16.78 2.73
CA ILE A 222 4.92 -15.33 2.74
C ILE A 222 4.19 -14.94 4.03
N ALA A 223 3.15 -15.67 4.41
CA ALA A 223 2.41 -15.40 5.66
C ALA A 223 3.30 -15.50 6.89
N GLY A 224 4.22 -16.48 6.91
CA GLY A 224 5.22 -16.64 7.96
C GLY A 224 6.23 -15.49 8.01
N MET A 225 6.71 -15.01 6.87
CA MET A 225 7.59 -13.82 6.79
C MET A 225 6.88 -12.57 7.30
N LEU A 226 5.67 -12.30 6.81
CA LEU A 226 4.87 -11.13 7.22
C LEU A 226 4.53 -11.16 8.71
N GLY A 227 4.23 -12.34 9.26
CA GLY A 227 4.00 -12.49 10.70
C GLY A 227 5.23 -12.21 11.54
N ARG A 228 6.42 -12.61 11.10
CA ARG A 228 7.68 -12.29 11.79
C ARG A 228 7.98 -10.79 11.71
N GLN A 229 7.81 -10.17 10.55
CA GLN A 229 8.04 -8.75 10.37
C GLN A 229 7.08 -7.91 11.23
N GLY A 230 5.77 -8.18 11.20
CA GLY A 230 4.79 -7.45 12.01
C GLY A 230 5.08 -7.55 13.51
N TYR A 231 5.47 -8.73 14.00
CA TYR A 231 5.88 -8.91 15.40
C TYR A 231 7.14 -8.08 15.76
N LEU A 232 8.07 -7.92 14.83
CA LEU A 232 9.29 -7.16 15.05
C LEU A 232 9.01 -5.65 15.05
N ASP A 233 8.17 -5.19 14.14
CA ASP A 233 7.74 -3.79 14.08
C ASP A 233 6.97 -3.42 15.37
N GLU A 234 6.15 -4.32 15.91
CA GLU A 234 5.46 -4.14 17.18
C GLU A 234 6.43 -4.04 18.37
N LEU A 235 7.40 -4.97 18.47
CA LEU A 235 8.44 -4.91 19.50
C LEU A 235 9.25 -3.61 19.47
N PHE A 236 9.62 -3.17 18.27
CA PHE A 236 10.36 -1.91 18.09
C PHE A 236 9.52 -0.72 18.57
N LYS A 237 8.27 -0.63 18.13
CA LYS A 237 7.35 0.44 18.52
C LYS A 237 7.10 0.44 20.02
N GLU A 238 6.83 -0.72 20.60
CA GLU A 238 6.60 -0.87 22.04
C GLU A 238 7.83 -0.42 22.86
N ALA A 239 9.04 -0.84 22.44
CA ALA A 239 10.28 -0.41 23.06
C ALA A 239 10.45 1.13 23.01
N TYR A 240 10.24 1.72 21.85
CA TYR A 240 10.34 3.16 21.64
C TYR A 240 9.35 3.93 22.52
N ASP A 241 8.08 3.51 22.55
CA ASP A 241 7.02 4.17 23.32
C ASP A 241 7.30 4.06 24.82
N LEU A 242 7.73 2.91 25.33
CA LEU A 242 8.10 2.71 26.74
C LEU A 242 9.25 3.64 27.15
N ILE A 243 10.32 3.76 26.35
CA ILE A 243 11.43 4.66 26.63
C ILE A 243 10.95 6.11 26.65
N ARG A 244 10.10 6.52 25.70
CA ARG A 244 9.50 7.86 25.70
C ARG A 244 8.68 8.15 26.95
N MET A 245 7.97 7.16 27.47
CA MET A 245 7.17 7.24 28.69
C MET A 245 8.02 7.14 29.96
N GLN A 246 9.35 7.15 29.88
CA GLN A 246 10.28 7.01 31.00
C GLN A 246 10.20 5.64 31.71
N ARG A 247 9.69 4.63 31.05
CA ARG A 247 9.67 3.22 31.49
C ARG A 247 10.89 2.49 30.92
N ASP A 248 12.06 3.01 31.26
CA ASP A 248 13.32 2.68 30.57
C ASP A 248 13.74 1.20 30.72
N GLU A 249 13.51 0.57 31.89
CA GLU A 249 13.80 -0.87 32.09
C GLU A 249 12.91 -1.75 31.20
N GLU A 250 11.63 -1.46 31.12
CA GLU A 250 10.71 -2.23 30.30
C GLU A 250 10.99 -2.01 28.80
N GLY A 251 11.29 -0.77 28.42
CA GLY A 251 11.71 -0.43 27.06
C GLY A 251 13.00 -1.15 26.65
N LEU A 252 13.96 -1.25 27.58
CA LEU A 252 15.20 -1.99 27.38
C LEU A 252 14.96 -3.48 27.14
N GLU A 253 14.07 -4.10 27.91
CA GLU A 253 13.72 -5.52 27.73
C GLU A 253 13.17 -5.78 26.32
N LYS A 254 12.27 -4.92 25.84
CA LYS A 254 11.70 -5.01 24.49
C LYS A 254 12.74 -4.75 23.41
N ALA A 255 13.57 -3.72 23.58
CA ALA A 255 14.68 -3.42 22.66
C ALA A 255 15.68 -4.57 22.57
N ARG A 256 16.06 -5.19 23.69
CA ARG A 256 16.92 -6.38 23.72
C ARG A 256 16.27 -7.58 23.06
N SER A 257 14.96 -7.78 23.23
CA SER A 257 14.20 -8.83 22.55
C SER A 257 14.18 -8.61 21.02
N PHE A 258 14.10 -7.35 20.59
CA PHE A 258 14.19 -6.98 19.17
C PHE A 258 15.57 -7.30 18.60
N VAL A 259 16.67 -6.82 19.20
CA VAL A 259 18.03 -7.04 18.69
C VAL A 259 18.47 -8.50 18.74
N LYS A 260 17.96 -9.29 19.68
CA LYS A 260 18.20 -10.73 19.73
C LYS A 260 17.70 -11.43 18.47
N LYS A 261 16.59 -10.96 17.89
CA LYS A 261 16.01 -11.49 16.66
C LYS A 261 16.54 -10.84 15.40
N ASN A 262 16.97 -9.58 15.51
CA ASN A 262 17.48 -8.75 14.42
C ASN A 262 18.82 -8.10 14.80
N PRO A 263 19.91 -8.87 14.96
CA PRO A 263 21.20 -8.36 15.44
C PRO A 263 21.85 -7.36 14.47
N ASN A 264 21.46 -7.36 13.20
CA ASN A 264 22.04 -6.53 12.15
C ASN A 264 21.22 -5.25 11.84
N VAL A 265 20.20 -4.93 12.65
CA VAL A 265 19.38 -3.74 12.48
C VAL A 265 19.82 -2.67 13.47
N TRP A 266 20.45 -1.61 12.96
CA TRP A 266 21.05 -0.56 13.79
C TRP A 266 20.05 0.17 14.70
N ASN A 267 18.80 0.36 14.24
CA ASN A 267 17.74 1.05 15.00
C ASN A 267 17.45 0.35 16.34
N GLY A 268 17.49 -0.97 16.38
CA GLY A 268 17.30 -1.73 17.61
C GLY A 268 18.43 -1.46 18.61
N TRP A 269 19.67 -1.41 18.15
CA TRP A 269 20.82 -1.08 18.98
C TRP A 269 20.78 0.38 19.48
N PHE A 270 20.25 1.29 18.67
CA PHE A 270 19.97 2.66 19.11
C PHE A 270 19.01 2.68 20.29
N LEU A 271 17.89 1.93 20.24
CA LEU A 271 16.95 1.85 21.36
C LEU A 271 17.56 1.24 22.61
N VAL A 272 18.37 0.19 22.47
CA VAL A 272 19.15 -0.38 23.59
C VAL A 272 20.05 0.70 24.20
N GLY A 273 20.83 1.39 23.39
CA GLY A 273 21.73 2.44 23.84
C GLY A 273 20.98 3.59 24.53
N TRP A 274 19.84 3.99 23.97
CA TRP A 274 19.02 5.07 24.53
C TRP A 274 18.45 4.72 25.92
N ALA A 275 17.92 3.49 26.08
CA ALA A 275 17.42 3.01 27.36
C ALA A 275 18.56 2.88 28.39
N GLU A 276 19.70 2.25 28.03
CA GLU A 276 20.86 2.08 28.92
C GLU A 276 21.41 3.43 29.40
N ARG A 277 21.54 4.41 28.48
CA ARG A 277 21.98 5.77 28.80
C ARG A 277 21.02 6.43 29.82
N ARG A 278 19.70 6.31 29.62
CA ARG A 278 18.70 6.88 30.52
C ARG A 278 18.71 6.23 31.91
N LEU A 279 19.10 4.95 31.98
CA LEU A 279 19.30 4.21 33.22
C LEU A 279 20.66 4.52 33.90
N GLY A 280 21.49 5.40 33.30
CA GLY A 280 22.82 5.72 33.83
C GLY A 280 23.87 4.62 33.58
N ARG A 281 23.56 3.63 32.74
CA ARG A 281 24.47 2.53 32.38
C ARG A 281 25.30 2.96 31.17
N TRP A 282 26.26 3.87 31.44
CA TRP A 282 26.97 4.61 30.40
C TRP A 282 27.83 3.73 29.49
N GLU A 283 28.44 2.68 30.03
CA GLU A 283 29.33 1.78 29.27
C GLU A 283 28.49 0.88 28.33
N GLU A 284 27.36 0.35 28.81
CA GLU A 284 26.43 -0.43 28.01
C GLU A 284 25.79 0.45 26.91
N GLY A 285 25.39 1.67 27.26
CA GLY A 285 24.85 2.64 26.30
C GLY A 285 25.86 2.96 25.20
N ARG A 286 27.13 3.25 25.59
CA ARG A 286 28.22 3.47 24.64
C ARG A 286 28.37 2.29 23.67
N ALA A 287 28.48 1.07 24.21
CA ALA A 287 28.69 -0.12 23.40
C ALA A 287 27.53 -0.34 22.40
N ALA A 288 26.29 -0.09 22.82
CA ALA A 288 25.13 -0.23 21.94
C ALA A 288 25.11 0.84 20.83
N PHE A 289 25.45 2.10 21.12
CA PHE A 289 25.56 3.14 20.09
C PHE A 289 26.72 2.90 19.12
N GLU A 290 27.88 2.43 19.61
CA GLU A 290 28.97 2.03 18.75
C GLU A 290 28.57 0.88 17.81
N LYS A 291 27.80 -0.09 18.33
CA LYS A 291 27.24 -1.18 17.50
C LYS A 291 26.28 -0.66 16.45
N ALA A 292 25.42 0.33 16.78
CA ALA A 292 24.56 0.97 15.81
C ALA A 292 25.36 1.66 14.68
N LEU A 293 26.45 2.34 15.01
CA LEU A 293 27.35 2.96 14.02
C LEU A 293 28.06 1.93 13.14
N GLU A 294 28.52 0.80 13.70
CA GLU A 294 29.12 -0.31 12.94
C GLU A 294 28.13 -0.89 11.93
N LEU A 295 26.84 -0.89 12.25
CA LEU A 295 25.77 -1.40 11.41
C LEU A 295 25.23 -0.36 10.42
N GLY A 296 25.89 0.80 10.30
CA GLY A 296 25.58 1.81 9.30
C GLY A 296 24.63 2.91 9.76
N ALA A 297 24.49 3.14 11.06
CA ALA A 297 23.78 4.34 11.53
C ALA A 297 24.62 5.59 11.16
N GLU A 298 24.02 6.53 10.41
CA GLU A 298 24.70 7.74 9.93
C GLU A 298 24.16 9.03 10.55
N GLY A 299 23.13 8.93 11.38
CA GLY A 299 22.42 10.10 11.94
C GLY A 299 23.19 10.84 13.01
N SER A 300 22.99 12.14 13.09
CA SER A 300 23.52 13.04 14.15
C SER A 300 23.06 12.62 15.54
N ASP A 301 21.84 12.07 15.66
CA ASP A 301 21.28 11.63 16.94
C ASP A 301 22.12 10.53 17.60
N VAL A 302 22.58 9.52 16.84
CA VAL A 302 23.41 8.43 17.39
C VAL A 302 24.74 8.98 17.93
N LEU A 303 25.37 9.90 17.18
CA LEU A 303 26.62 10.54 17.58
C LEU A 303 26.43 11.41 18.81
N ASN A 304 25.32 12.14 18.90
CA ASN A 304 24.97 12.97 20.03
C ASN A 304 24.75 12.11 21.30
N GLU A 305 23.95 11.06 21.22
CA GLU A 305 23.67 10.17 22.35
C GLU A 305 24.95 9.43 22.82
N LEU A 306 25.78 8.95 21.87
CA LEU A 306 27.08 8.37 22.18
C LEU A 306 27.99 9.36 22.92
N SER A 307 28.00 10.62 22.51
CA SER A 307 28.81 11.66 23.15
C SER A 307 28.45 11.88 24.60
N ILE A 308 27.17 11.78 24.95
CA ILE A 308 26.71 11.88 26.33
C ILE A 308 27.28 10.74 27.18
N CYS A 309 27.19 9.49 26.68
CA CYS A 309 27.79 8.36 27.37
C CYS A 309 29.31 8.55 27.57
N LEU A 310 30.03 8.93 26.51
CA LEU A 310 31.47 9.18 26.58
C LEU A 310 31.83 10.29 27.58
N SER A 311 31.03 11.36 27.62
CA SER A 311 31.21 12.47 28.57
C SER A 311 31.04 12.02 30.03
N GLU A 312 30.05 11.18 30.32
CA GLU A 312 29.82 10.65 31.66
C GLU A 312 30.90 9.65 32.07
N LEU A 313 31.48 8.92 31.14
CA LEU A 313 32.63 8.04 31.34
C LEU A 313 33.97 8.80 31.46
N GLY A 314 33.99 10.14 31.38
CA GLY A 314 35.19 10.94 31.41
C GLY A 314 36.01 10.96 30.13
N ARG A 315 35.54 10.34 29.05
CA ARG A 315 36.22 10.26 27.72
C ARG A 315 35.95 11.54 26.92
N LEU A 316 36.33 12.70 27.47
CA LEU A 316 35.87 14.01 27.00
C LEU A 316 36.35 14.37 25.60
N GLU A 317 37.55 13.93 25.19
CA GLU A 317 38.07 14.19 23.83
C GLU A 317 37.28 13.39 22.76
N GLU A 318 36.94 12.16 23.08
CA GLU A 318 36.16 11.32 22.18
C GLU A 318 34.72 11.83 22.07
N ALA A 319 34.11 12.25 23.20
CA ALA A 319 32.82 12.89 23.23
C ALA A 319 32.77 14.11 22.29
N ARG A 320 33.81 14.98 22.38
CA ARG A 320 33.98 16.15 21.53
C ARG A 320 33.99 15.78 20.04
N ALA A 321 34.83 14.81 19.68
CA ALA A 321 34.99 14.37 18.30
C ALA A 321 33.63 13.85 17.72
N ARG A 322 32.82 13.18 18.55
CA ARG A 322 31.49 12.71 18.11
C ARG A 322 30.53 13.87 17.92
N LEU A 323 30.48 14.85 18.85
CA LEU A 323 29.63 16.03 18.73
C LEU A 323 30.04 16.91 17.53
N GLU A 324 31.34 17.11 17.30
CA GLU A 324 31.81 17.87 16.13
C GLU A 324 31.46 17.17 14.81
N ARG A 325 31.44 15.83 14.78
CA ARG A 325 30.92 15.09 13.63
C ARG A 325 29.41 15.25 13.48
N ALA A 326 28.67 15.19 14.55
CA ALA A 326 27.21 15.41 14.55
C ALA A 326 26.86 16.83 14.09
N LEU A 327 27.59 17.86 14.55
CA LEU A 327 27.40 19.25 14.15
C LEU A 327 27.69 19.48 12.66
N ARG A 328 28.63 18.74 12.06
CA ARG A 328 28.83 18.80 10.60
C ARG A 328 27.68 18.23 9.80
N LEU A 329 26.93 17.28 10.36
CA LEU A 329 25.72 16.72 9.72
C LEU A 329 24.52 17.67 9.87
N GLU A 330 24.42 18.30 11.04
CA GLU A 330 23.32 19.20 11.37
C GLU A 330 23.86 20.48 12.05
N PRO A 331 24.31 21.48 11.28
CA PRO A 331 24.98 22.68 11.83
C PRO A 331 24.11 23.55 12.73
N GLU A 332 22.80 23.52 12.58
CA GLU A 332 21.83 24.33 13.36
C GLU A 332 21.10 23.52 14.44
N ASN A 333 21.56 22.30 14.74
CA ASN A 333 20.92 21.50 15.78
C ASN A 333 21.31 22.00 17.17
N VAL A 334 20.38 22.71 17.81
CA VAL A 334 20.55 23.34 19.13
C VAL A 334 20.96 22.33 20.20
N LYS A 335 20.44 21.11 20.17
CA LYS A 335 20.82 20.07 21.16
C LYS A 335 22.30 19.70 21.05
N ILE A 336 22.86 19.60 19.86
CA ILE A 336 24.26 19.28 19.62
C ILE A 336 25.15 20.44 20.08
N ILE A 337 24.75 21.67 19.75
CA ILE A 337 25.48 22.88 20.16
C ILE A 337 25.48 23.02 21.68
N THR A 338 24.32 22.80 22.32
CA THR A 338 24.20 22.87 23.80
C THR A 338 25.03 21.77 24.47
N ASN A 339 25.09 20.55 23.91
CA ASN A 339 25.95 19.47 24.41
C ASN A 339 27.43 19.78 24.25
N LEU A 340 27.86 20.46 23.18
CA LEU A 340 29.24 20.98 23.06
C LEU A 340 29.55 22.00 24.14
N GLY A 341 28.61 22.89 24.43
CA GLY A 341 28.71 23.84 25.53
C GLY A 341 28.86 23.16 26.89
N ALA A 342 28.02 22.18 27.19
CA ALA A 342 28.07 21.40 28.43
C ALA A 342 29.42 20.63 28.55
N LEU A 343 29.89 20.05 27.47
CA LEU A 343 31.19 19.36 27.43
C LEU A 343 32.36 20.34 27.66
N ALA A 344 32.31 21.54 27.06
CA ALA A 344 33.33 22.57 27.28
C ALA A 344 33.34 23.04 28.73
N ALA A 345 32.17 23.24 29.36
CA ALA A 345 32.02 23.55 30.79
C ALA A 345 32.62 22.45 31.68
N LYS A 346 32.33 21.17 31.39
CA LYS A 346 32.88 20.01 32.10
C LYS A 346 34.43 19.91 31.99
N ARG A 347 35.00 20.50 30.95
CA ARG A 347 36.47 20.62 30.72
C ARG A 347 37.05 21.89 31.39
N GLY A 348 36.28 22.69 32.07
CA GLY A 348 36.67 23.95 32.66
C GLY A 348 36.87 25.11 31.66
N ARG A 349 36.45 24.94 30.39
CA ARG A 349 36.61 25.96 29.34
C ARG A 349 35.43 26.89 29.29
N LYS A 350 35.26 27.70 30.34
CA LYS A 350 34.07 28.55 30.57
C LYS A 350 33.75 29.48 29.38
N THR A 351 34.76 30.14 28.81
CA THR A 351 34.56 31.07 27.69
C THR A 351 34.06 30.33 26.42
N GLU A 352 34.61 29.16 26.13
CA GLU A 352 34.16 28.31 25.00
C GLU A 352 32.74 27.84 25.24
N ALA A 353 32.43 27.38 26.47
CA ALA A 353 31.07 26.94 26.83
C ALA A 353 30.04 28.08 26.66
N ALA A 354 30.35 29.28 27.15
CA ALA A 354 29.48 30.42 26.98
C ALA A 354 29.26 30.80 25.51
N GLY A 355 30.28 30.62 24.65
CA GLY A 355 30.17 30.80 23.20
C GLY A 355 29.14 29.85 22.55
N PHE A 356 29.20 28.54 22.87
CA PHE A 356 28.23 27.58 22.39
C PHE A 356 26.80 27.84 22.86
N PHE A 357 26.61 28.19 24.16
CA PHE A 357 25.27 28.47 24.65
C PHE A 357 24.67 29.76 24.05
N ARG A 358 25.47 30.78 23.76
CA ARG A 358 24.99 31.94 23.01
C ARG A 358 24.60 31.56 21.58
N ALA A 359 25.43 30.78 20.89
CA ALA A 359 25.11 30.31 19.57
C ALA A 359 23.82 29.47 19.52
N ALA A 360 23.56 28.69 20.58
CA ALA A 360 22.29 27.97 20.72
C ALA A 360 21.12 28.94 20.84
N LEU A 361 21.24 30.02 21.67
CA LEU A 361 20.20 31.04 21.83
C LEU A 361 20.00 31.94 20.59
N ASP A 362 21.02 32.10 19.77
CA ASP A 362 20.89 32.82 18.50
C ASP A 362 19.98 32.06 17.54
N ILE A 363 19.95 30.71 17.62
CA ILE A 363 19.10 29.85 16.79
C ILE A 363 17.73 29.69 17.46
N GLU A 364 17.70 29.33 18.75
CA GLU A 364 16.50 29.09 19.54
C GLU A 364 16.51 29.96 20.80
N PRO A 365 15.95 31.20 20.76
CA PRO A 365 16.04 32.18 21.87
C PRO A 365 15.39 31.71 23.17
N ASP A 366 14.53 30.70 23.08
CA ASP A 366 13.80 30.16 24.25
C ASP A 366 14.39 28.85 24.80
N ASP A 367 15.59 28.42 24.36
CA ASP A 367 16.23 27.25 24.92
C ASP A 367 16.59 27.43 26.40
N GLU A 368 15.80 26.80 27.26
CA GLU A 368 15.93 26.90 28.71
C GLU A 368 17.23 26.30 29.25
N MET A 369 17.82 25.34 28.56
CA MET A 369 19.06 24.70 28.96
C MET A 369 20.26 25.65 28.76
N ALA A 370 20.34 26.28 27.60
CA ALA A 370 21.39 27.27 27.33
C ALA A 370 21.27 28.48 28.27
N LYS A 371 20.07 28.97 28.55
CA LYS A 371 19.84 30.05 29.54
C LYS A 371 20.36 29.68 30.92
N ARG A 372 20.02 28.49 31.43
CA ARG A 372 20.47 27.99 32.74
C ARG A 372 21.98 27.86 32.82
N TRP A 373 22.60 27.30 31.80
CA TRP A 373 24.05 27.17 31.77
C TRP A 373 24.77 28.53 31.75
N LEU A 374 24.31 29.50 30.97
CA LEU A 374 24.88 30.85 30.96
C LEU A 374 24.72 31.55 32.34
N ALA A 375 23.58 31.40 32.99
CA ALA A 375 23.38 31.93 34.36
C ALA A 375 24.35 31.30 35.35
N THR A 376 24.58 29.97 35.28
CA THR A 376 25.52 29.26 36.14
C THR A 376 26.96 29.74 35.94
N LEU A 377 27.40 29.87 34.67
CA LEU A 377 28.74 30.33 34.33
C LEU A 377 29.00 31.77 34.76
N GLY A 378 27.97 32.67 34.65
CA GLY A 378 28.06 34.06 35.08
C GLY A 378 28.06 34.24 36.61
N ALA A 379 27.40 33.34 37.33
CA ALA A 379 27.39 33.36 38.80
C ALA A 379 28.75 32.94 39.40
N GLU A 380 29.50 32.07 38.73
CA GLU A 380 30.84 31.65 39.19
C GLU A 380 31.93 32.71 38.94
N ASP A 381 31.74 33.62 37.95
CA ASP A 381 32.66 34.70 37.66
C ASP A 381 32.43 35.98 38.55
N GLY A 382 31.28 36.09 39.18
CA GLY A 382 30.92 37.20 40.08
C GLY A 382 31.24 36.98 41.55
N GLY A 383 31.81 35.83 41.91
CA GLY A 383 32.13 35.45 43.31
C GLY A 383 33.65 35.42 43.66
N ALA A 384 34.52 36.06 42.87
CA ALA A 384 35.93 36.12 43.09
C ALA A 384 36.39 37.52 43.52
#